data_fc144c008253f1d6f8222e838d61ef8b
#
_entry.id   fc144c008253f1d6f8222e838d61ef8b
#
_cell.length_a   1.000
_cell.length_b   1.000
_cell.length_c   1.000
_cell.angle_alpha   90.00
_cell.angle_beta   90.00
_cell.angle_gamma   90.00
#
_symmetry.space_group_name_H-M   'P 1'
#
loop_
_entity.id
_entity.type
_entity.pdbx_description
1 polymer ?
#
loop_
_entity_poly.entity_id
_entity_poly.type
_entity_poly.pdbx_seq_one_letter_code
_entity_poly.pdbx_strand_id
1 'polypeptide(L)'
;MLFPISDLPPQMPVQDVRVYCSVEAAIHYDMPADLIYGVSLTEGGSSESKVRNSNGTFDLGYMQFNTAYLKTLSNEGVNADDVAKKNCYPFHLAAWRIKNHLLEPGNDLLQKVAFYHSRTPKFNTIYKKKLQQNIRNMPLKKAEKFFNLIIKRLKSLYFLQSKVNK
;
A
#
# COMPACT_ATOMS: atom_id res chain seq x y z
N MET A 1 6.49 -6.22 13.96
CA MET A 1 5.89 -6.73 12.69
C MET A 1 6.94 -6.59 11.60
N LEU A 2 7.47 -7.71 11.09
CA LEU A 2 8.49 -7.70 10.03
C LEU A 2 7.76 -7.88 8.69
N PHE A 3 7.65 -6.80 7.93
CA PHE A 3 7.21 -6.88 6.54
C PHE A 3 8.41 -7.19 5.64
N PRO A 4 8.25 -8.00 4.61
CA PRO A 4 9.30 -8.17 3.61
C PRO A 4 9.59 -6.81 2.96
N ILE A 5 10.84 -6.38 2.99
CA ILE A 5 11.29 -5.15 2.33
C ILE A 5 11.93 -5.59 1.02
N SER A 6 11.27 -5.29 -0.10
CA SER A 6 11.84 -5.53 -1.41
C SER A 6 12.74 -4.39 -1.80
N ASP A 7 13.96 -4.72 -2.23
CA ASP A 7 14.86 -3.77 -2.87
C ASP A 7 14.27 -3.33 -4.21
N LEU A 8 13.85 -2.09 -4.28
CA LEU A 8 13.37 -1.50 -5.53
C LEU A 8 14.57 -1.00 -6.36
N PRO A 9 14.50 -1.14 -7.69
CA PRO A 9 15.48 -0.49 -8.56
C PRO A 9 15.52 1.01 -8.29
N PRO A 10 16.73 1.62 -8.10
CA PRO A 10 16.86 3.02 -7.69
C PRO A 10 16.15 4.01 -8.61
N GLN A 11 16.07 3.70 -9.91
CA GLN A 11 15.48 4.57 -10.93
C GLN A 11 14.04 4.20 -11.32
N MET A 12 13.37 3.34 -10.52
CA MET A 12 11.98 2.96 -10.84
C MET A 12 11.06 4.20 -10.75
N PRO A 13 10.29 4.50 -11.81
CA PRO A 13 9.32 5.60 -11.78
C PRO A 13 8.29 5.44 -10.66
N VAL A 14 7.83 6.54 -10.07
CA VAL A 14 6.85 6.56 -8.95
C VAL A 14 5.62 5.70 -9.26
N GLN A 15 5.09 5.80 -10.50
CA GLN A 15 3.94 5.03 -10.92
C GLN A 15 4.21 3.52 -10.92
N ASP A 16 5.41 3.11 -11.31
CA ASP A 16 5.80 1.71 -11.37
C ASP A 16 6.05 1.16 -9.96
N VAL A 17 6.59 1.97 -9.04
CA VAL A 17 6.68 1.64 -7.60
C VAL A 17 5.30 1.36 -7.03
N ARG A 18 4.30 2.23 -7.31
CA ARG A 18 2.93 2.02 -6.82
C ARG A 18 2.34 0.69 -7.28
N VAL A 19 2.46 0.38 -8.57
CA VAL A 19 1.94 -0.88 -9.12
C VAL A 19 2.67 -2.07 -8.51
N TYR A 20 4.01 -2.05 -8.54
CA TYR A 20 4.83 -3.15 -8.02
C TYR A 20 4.52 -3.44 -6.55
N CYS A 21 4.62 -2.43 -5.68
CA CYS A 21 4.42 -2.59 -4.25
C CYS A 21 2.98 -2.94 -3.87
N SER A 22 1.98 -2.44 -4.64
CA SER A 22 0.58 -2.82 -4.41
C SER A 22 0.34 -4.30 -4.71
N VAL A 23 0.94 -4.83 -5.79
CA VAL A 23 0.82 -6.26 -6.13
C VAL A 23 1.56 -7.13 -5.11
N GLU A 24 2.77 -6.74 -4.70
CA GLU A 24 3.54 -7.47 -3.69
C GLU A 24 2.79 -7.55 -2.36
N ALA A 25 2.28 -6.42 -1.87
CA ALA A 25 1.51 -6.38 -0.65
C ALA A 25 0.18 -7.17 -0.77
N ALA A 26 -0.48 -7.11 -1.93
CA ALA A 26 -1.70 -7.86 -2.20
C ALA A 26 -1.50 -9.38 -2.11
N ILE A 27 -0.41 -9.88 -2.69
CA ILE A 27 -0.04 -11.30 -2.60
C ILE A 27 0.21 -11.70 -1.14
N HIS A 28 0.93 -10.86 -0.38
CA HIS A 28 1.27 -11.15 1.03
C HIS A 28 0.03 -11.19 1.93
N TYR A 29 -0.93 -10.30 1.70
CA TYR A 29 -2.14 -10.18 2.54
C TYR A 29 -3.36 -10.88 1.97
N ASP A 30 -3.24 -11.59 0.86
CA ASP A 30 -4.35 -12.27 0.17
C ASP A 30 -5.55 -11.31 -0.02
N MET A 31 -5.34 -10.25 -0.81
CA MET A 31 -6.35 -9.25 -1.11
C MET A 31 -6.16 -8.64 -2.50
N PRO A 32 -7.21 -8.03 -3.10
CA PRO A 32 -7.11 -7.41 -4.42
C PRO A 32 -6.10 -6.25 -4.46
N ALA A 33 -5.17 -6.29 -5.42
CA ALA A 33 -4.12 -5.27 -5.56
C ALA A 33 -4.67 -3.88 -5.94
N ASP A 34 -5.81 -3.84 -6.63
CA ASP A 34 -6.50 -2.61 -7.03
C ASP A 34 -6.97 -1.77 -5.84
N LEU A 35 -7.29 -2.39 -4.70
CA LEU A 35 -7.64 -1.70 -3.47
C LEU A 35 -6.44 -0.92 -2.92
N ILE A 36 -5.27 -1.56 -2.83
CA ILE A 36 -4.04 -0.94 -2.31
C ILE A 36 -3.56 0.15 -3.29
N TYR A 37 -3.56 -0.16 -4.58
CA TYR A 37 -3.17 0.76 -5.63
C TYR A 37 -4.09 1.98 -5.67
N GLY A 38 -5.41 1.78 -5.62
CA GLY A 38 -6.41 2.85 -5.56
C GLY A 38 -6.22 3.77 -4.37
N VAL A 39 -5.93 3.22 -3.17
CA VAL A 39 -5.57 4.00 -1.99
C VAL A 39 -4.31 4.81 -2.25
N SER A 40 -3.24 4.21 -2.79
CA SER A 40 -1.98 4.92 -3.07
C SER A 40 -2.13 6.08 -4.05
N LEU A 41 -3.03 5.95 -5.04
CA LEU A 41 -3.37 7.04 -5.97
C LEU A 41 -4.20 8.13 -5.29
N THR A 42 -5.12 7.72 -4.40
CA THR A 42 -6.02 8.66 -3.71
C THR A 42 -5.26 9.51 -2.71
N GLU A 43 -4.29 8.93 -2.01
CA GLU A 43 -3.37 9.63 -1.11
C GLU A 43 -2.38 10.54 -1.86
N GLY A 44 -1.94 10.15 -3.04
CA GLY A 44 -1.13 10.99 -3.94
C GLY A 44 0.30 11.25 -3.48
N GLY A 45 0.77 10.69 -2.37
CA GLY A 45 2.12 10.88 -1.83
C GLY A 45 3.23 10.29 -2.72
N SER A 46 4.47 10.57 -2.44
CA SER A 46 5.66 9.99 -3.06
C SER A 46 6.66 9.55 -1.99
N SER A 47 7.79 8.94 -2.37
CA SER A 47 8.89 8.73 -1.42
C SER A 47 9.32 10.08 -0.84
N GLU A 48 9.66 10.10 0.45
CA GLU A 48 10.09 11.31 1.18
C GLU A 48 9.03 12.42 1.28
N SER A 49 7.82 12.18 0.77
CA SER A 49 6.70 13.12 0.93
C SER A 49 6.42 13.33 2.42
N LYS A 50 6.37 14.61 2.84
CA LYS A 50 6.07 15.02 4.21
C LYS A 50 5.16 16.26 4.15
N VAL A 51 3.87 16.03 4.32
CA VAL A 51 2.85 17.09 4.25
C VAL A 51 2.44 17.48 5.67
N ARG A 52 2.59 18.76 6.01
CA ARG A 52 2.21 19.28 7.33
C ARG A 52 0.70 19.51 7.42
N ASN A 53 0.09 19.02 8.48
CA ASN A 53 -1.31 19.24 8.81
C ASN A 53 -1.48 20.43 9.76
N SER A 54 -2.67 21.03 9.80
CA SER A 54 -2.99 22.17 10.65
C SER A 54 -2.88 21.88 12.16
N ASN A 55 -3.01 20.62 12.56
CA ASN A 55 -2.86 20.15 13.94
C ASN A 55 -1.41 19.82 14.34
N GLY A 56 -0.43 20.16 13.50
CA GLY A 56 1.00 19.94 13.75
C GLY A 56 1.52 18.55 13.42
N THR A 57 0.65 17.61 13.00
CA THR A 57 1.08 16.29 12.51
C THR A 57 1.57 16.38 11.06
N PHE A 58 2.17 15.27 10.57
CA PHE A 58 2.60 15.14 9.18
C PHE A 58 2.04 13.86 8.58
N ASP A 59 1.75 13.93 7.27
CA ASP A 59 1.43 12.76 6.47
C ASP A 59 2.66 12.38 5.63
N LEU A 60 3.07 11.09 5.69
CA LEU A 60 4.36 10.63 5.22
C LEU A 60 4.25 9.62 4.07
N GLY A 61 5.16 9.75 3.11
CA GLY A 61 5.44 8.75 2.09
C GLY A 61 4.30 8.52 1.09
N TYR A 62 4.41 7.43 0.32
CA TYR A 62 3.45 7.08 -0.74
C TYR A 62 2.00 6.96 -0.28
N MET A 63 1.80 6.49 0.94
CA MET A 63 0.49 6.14 1.51
C MET A 63 -0.01 7.18 2.50
N GLN A 64 0.69 8.33 2.64
CA GLN A 64 0.33 9.47 3.48
C GLN A 64 -0.05 9.06 4.91
N PHE A 65 0.79 8.25 5.55
CA PHE A 65 0.58 7.87 6.94
C PHE A 65 0.77 9.05 7.89
N ASN A 66 -0.25 9.32 8.69
CA ASN A 66 -0.20 10.38 9.69
C ASN A 66 0.76 10.01 10.85
N THR A 67 1.63 10.94 11.25
CA THR A 67 2.62 10.71 12.32
C THR A 67 1.99 10.37 13.68
N ALA A 68 0.79 10.90 13.99
CA ALA A 68 0.08 10.52 15.21
C ALA A 68 -0.38 9.05 15.17
N TYR A 69 -0.84 8.57 14.01
CA TYR A 69 -1.19 7.18 13.83
C TYR A 69 0.05 6.25 13.92
N LEU A 70 1.16 6.63 13.26
CA LEU A 70 2.41 5.85 13.34
C LEU A 70 2.93 5.74 14.78
N LYS A 71 2.75 6.81 15.58
CA LYS A 71 3.10 6.77 17.01
C LYS A 71 2.31 5.69 17.77
N THR A 72 1.05 5.43 17.41
CA THR A 72 0.29 4.35 18.06
C THR A 72 0.80 2.95 17.73
N LEU A 73 1.56 2.81 16.64
CA LEU A 73 2.14 1.54 16.17
C LEU A 73 3.62 1.37 16.54
N SER A 74 4.21 2.32 17.27
CA SER A 74 5.64 2.29 17.60
C SER A 74 6.03 1.06 18.43
N ASN A 75 5.15 0.62 19.35
CA ASN A 75 5.37 -0.57 20.16
C ASN A 75 5.32 -1.88 19.35
N GLU A 76 4.76 -1.82 18.13
CA GLU A 76 4.71 -2.94 17.18
C GLU A 76 5.92 -2.93 16.21
N GLY A 77 6.88 -2.03 16.42
CA GLY A 77 8.09 -1.89 15.63
C GLY A 77 7.92 -1.10 14.34
N VAL A 78 6.82 -0.36 14.18
CA VAL A 78 6.62 0.53 13.03
C VAL A 78 7.39 1.82 13.22
N ASN A 79 8.29 2.13 12.27
CA ASN A 79 9.09 3.34 12.27
C ASN A 79 8.59 4.32 11.19
N ALA A 80 8.44 5.59 11.55
CA ALA A 80 8.02 6.65 10.63
C ALA A 80 9.00 6.85 9.46
N ASP A 81 10.30 6.70 9.71
CA ASP A 81 11.32 6.83 8.66
C ASP A 81 11.20 5.73 7.61
N ASP A 82 10.85 4.49 8.00
CA ASP A 82 10.67 3.38 7.07
C ASP A 82 9.46 3.60 6.15
N VAL A 83 8.42 4.25 6.66
CA VAL A 83 7.21 4.62 5.90
C VAL A 83 7.51 5.69 4.84
N ALA A 84 8.47 6.57 5.08
CA ALA A 84 8.86 7.65 4.16
C ALA A 84 9.82 7.18 3.05
N LYS A 85 10.51 6.05 3.20
CA LYS A 85 11.50 5.54 2.24
C LYS A 85 10.89 5.09 0.91
N LYS A 86 11.72 5.06 -0.13
CA LYS A 86 11.37 4.50 -1.46
C LYS A 86 11.48 2.97 -1.43
N ASN A 87 10.50 2.31 -0.81
CA ASN A 87 10.39 0.86 -0.74
C ASN A 87 8.92 0.42 -0.67
N CYS A 88 8.66 -0.88 -0.57
CA CYS A 88 7.30 -1.42 -0.46
C CYS A 88 6.73 -1.43 0.97
N TYR A 89 7.50 -1.08 1.99
CA TYR A 89 7.04 -1.10 3.39
C TYR A 89 5.73 -0.34 3.63
N PRO A 90 5.54 0.92 3.15
CA PRO A 90 4.29 1.64 3.37
C PRO A 90 3.07 0.96 2.71
N PHE A 91 3.27 0.22 1.61
CA PHE A 91 2.19 -0.52 0.95
C PHE A 91 1.80 -1.75 1.76
N HIS A 92 2.75 -2.46 2.36
CA HIS A 92 2.48 -3.57 3.27
C HIS A 92 1.74 -3.10 4.53
N LEU A 93 2.17 -2.00 5.13
CA LEU A 93 1.48 -1.41 6.29
C LEU A 93 0.05 -0.98 5.94
N ALA A 94 -0.14 -0.40 4.75
CA ALA A 94 -1.48 -0.02 4.26
C ALA A 94 -2.35 -1.25 4.00
N ALA A 95 -1.81 -2.29 3.38
CA ALA A 95 -2.54 -3.53 3.13
C ALA A 95 -2.98 -4.19 4.44
N TRP A 96 -2.09 -4.29 5.43
CA TRP A 96 -2.42 -4.76 6.78
C TRP A 96 -3.56 -3.95 7.40
N ARG A 97 -3.49 -2.62 7.36
CA ARG A 97 -4.53 -1.74 7.88
C ARG A 97 -5.86 -1.92 7.15
N ILE A 98 -5.85 -1.97 5.82
CA ILE A 98 -7.05 -2.21 5.00
C ILE A 98 -7.63 -3.59 5.32
N LYS A 99 -6.81 -4.65 5.41
CA LYS A 99 -7.26 -6.00 5.77
C LYS A 99 -8.03 -5.99 7.08
N ASN A 100 -7.53 -5.29 8.10
CA ASN A 100 -8.22 -5.17 9.39
C ASN A 100 -9.59 -4.48 9.24
N HIS A 101 -9.70 -3.43 8.41
CA HIS A 101 -10.99 -2.79 8.14
C HIS A 101 -11.96 -3.69 7.38
N LEU A 102 -11.46 -4.55 6.49
CA LEU A 102 -12.30 -5.52 5.76
C LEU A 102 -12.92 -6.58 6.66
N LEU A 103 -12.29 -6.91 7.79
CA LEU A 103 -12.81 -7.84 8.79
C LEU A 103 -13.94 -7.25 9.64
N GLU A 104 -14.11 -5.93 9.64
CA GLU A 104 -15.18 -5.27 10.39
C GLU A 104 -16.57 -5.62 9.82
N PRO A 105 -17.65 -5.57 10.64
CA PRO A 105 -19.01 -5.78 10.17
C PRO A 105 -19.41 -4.78 9.08
N GLY A 106 -20.34 -5.16 8.22
CA GLY A 106 -20.88 -4.33 7.13
C GLY A 106 -20.56 -4.89 5.75
N ASN A 107 -21.36 -4.51 4.76
CA ASN A 107 -21.33 -5.12 3.42
C ASN A 107 -20.67 -4.24 2.34
N ASP A 108 -20.40 -2.97 2.61
CA ASP A 108 -19.81 -2.05 1.62
C ASP A 108 -18.27 -2.12 1.66
N LEU A 109 -17.70 -2.90 0.74
CA LEU A 109 -16.26 -3.10 0.61
C LEU A 109 -15.50 -1.77 0.49
N LEU A 110 -15.92 -0.89 -0.41
CA LEU A 110 -15.20 0.36 -0.65
C LEU A 110 -15.37 1.36 0.49
N GLN A 111 -16.47 1.29 1.24
CA GLN A 111 -16.62 2.07 2.47
C GLN A 111 -15.63 1.63 3.54
N LYS A 112 -15.42 0.32 3.71
CA LYS A 112 -14.43 -0.23 4.63
C LYS A 112 -13.00 0.16 4.22
N VAL A 113 -12.67 0.09 2.94
CA VAL A 113 -11.37 0.56 2.44
C VAL A 113 -11.21 2.07 2.70
N ALA A 114 -12.27 2.85 2.55
CA ALA A 114 -12.24 4.30 2.81
C ALA A 114 -12.07 4.66 4.31
N PHE A 115 -12.22 3.71 5.25
CA PHE A 115 -11.83 3.89 6.65
C PHE A 115 -10.33 4.13 6.81
N TYR A 116 -9.55 3.77 5.80
CA TYR A 116 -8.14 4.16 5.70
C TYR A 116 -7.95 5.66 5.93
N HIS A 117 -8.78 6.49 5.33
CA HIS A 117 -8.73 7.94 5.48
C HIS A 117 -9.54 8.43 6.68
N SER A 118 -10.81 8.05 6.78
CA SER A 118 -11.70 8.55 7.85
C SER A 118 -12.91 7.66 8.07
N ARG A 119 -13.30 7.53 9.34
CA ARG A 119 -14.58 6.90 9.73
C ARG A 119 -15.75 7.90 9.75
N THR A 120 -15.47 9.21 9.70
CA THR A 120 -16.50 10.25 9.66
C THR A 120 -17.28 10.14 8.34
N PRO A 121 -18.61 9.94 8.34
CA PRO A 121 -19.39 9.62 7.14
C PRO A 121 -19.17 10.60 5.98
N LYS A 122 -19.12 11.90 6.25
CA LYS A 122 -18.88 12.94 5.25
C LYS A 122 -17.53 12.73 4.53
N PHE A 123 -16.45 12.56 5.28
CA PHE A 123 -15.10 12.42 4.70
C PHE A 123 -14.91 11.03 4.07
N ASN A 124 -15.45 9.99 4.69
CA ASN A 124 -15.46 8.65 4.13
C ASN A 124 -16.13 8.60 2.75
N THR A 125 -17.32 9.21 2.62
CA THR A 125 -18.05 9.24 1.34
C THR A 125 -17.27 9.96 0.24
N ILE A 126 -16.63 11.09 0.55
CA ILE A 126 -15.80 11.83 -0.41
C ILE A 126 -14.61 10.98 -0.84
N TYR A 127 -13.92 10.38 0.12
CA TYR A 127 -12.76 9.53 -0.14
C TYR A 127 -13.13 8.30 -0.98
N LYS A 128 -14.23 7.61 -0.62
CA LYS A 128 -14.77 6.46 -1.37
C LYS A 128 -15.01 6.79 -2.85
N LYS A 129 -15.59 7.95 -3.16
CA LYS A 129 -15.80 8.39 -4.55
C LYS A 129 -14.48 8.54 -5.31
N LYS A 130 -13.47 9.19 -4.71
CA LYS A 130 -12.13 9.33 -5.31
C LYS A 130 -11.45 7.98 -5.52
N LEU A 131 -11.51 7.11 -4.52
CA LEU A 131 -10.99 5.76 -4.56
C LEU A 131 -11.61 4.96 -5.72
N GLN A 132 -12.92 5.01 -5.87
CA GLN A 132 -13.64 4.32 -6.93
C GLN A 132 -13.22 4.81 -8.32
N GLN A 133 -13.02 6.11 -8.51
CA GLN A 133 -12.52 6.68 -9.76
C GLN A 133 -11.10 6.19 -10.06
N ASN A 134 -10.21 6.20 -9.06
CA ASN A 134 -8.83 5.77 -9.21
C ASN A 134 -8.71 4.27 -9.54
N ILE A 135 -9.55 3.42 -8.93
CA ILE A 135 -9.60 1.98 -9.25
C ILE A 135 -10.07 1.77 -10.70
N ARG A 136 -11.13 2.46 -11.14
CA ARG A 136 -11.63 2.36 -12.53
C ARG A 136 -10.61 2.78 -13.58
N ASN A 137 -9.78 3.77 -13.24
CA ASN A 137 -8.76 4.32 -14.14
C ASN A 137 -7.42 3.58 -14.05
N MET A 138 -7.36 2.45 -13.33
CA MET A 138 -6.14 1.65 -13.21
C MET A 138 -5.67 1.18 -14.59
N PRO A 139 -4.40 1.39 -14.96
CA PRO A 139 -3.86 0.93 -16.24
C PRO A 139 -3.67 -0.59 -16.24
N LEU A 140 -4.72 -1.35 -16.54
CA LEU A 140 -4.76 -2.82 -16.51
C LEU A 140 -3.60 -3.48 -17.29
N LYS A 141 -3.23 -2.92 -18.47
CA LYS A 141 -2.06 -3.41 -19.24
C LYS A 141 -0.73 -3.28 -18.49
N LYS A 142 -0.58 -2.26 -17.66
CA LYS A 142 0.61 -2.11 -16.79
C LYS A 142 0.58 -3.12 -15.64
N ALA A 143 -0.57 -3.30 -15.00
CA ALA A 143 -0.74 -4.28 -13.93
C ALA A 143 -0.44 -5.70 -14.42
N GLU A 144 -0.92 -6.09 -15.59
CA GLU A 144 -0.65 -7.38 -16.21
C GLU A 144 0.85 -7.60 -16.50
N LYS A 145 1.53 -6.59 -17.04
CA LYS A 145 2.99 -6.64 -17.27
C LYS A 145 3.76 -6.84 -15.97
N PHE A 146 3.40 -6.13 -14.90
CA PHE A 146 4.05 -6.27 -13.59
C PHE A 146 3.70 -7.59 -12.91
N PHE A 147 2.46 -8.05 -13.00
CA PHE A 147 2.04 -9.36 -12.51
C PHE A 147 2.86 -10.48 -13.15
N ASN A 148 3.04 -10.44 -14.47
CA ASN A 148 3.88 -11.38 -15.19
C ASN A 148 5.36 -11.31 -14.78
N LEU A 149 5.88 -10.11 -14.48
CA LEU A 149 7.25 -9.91 -13.99
C LEU A 149 7.43 -10.52 -12.58
N ILE A 150 6.46 -10.32 -11.70
CA ILE A 150 6.46 -10.86 -10.34
C ILE A 150 6.36 -12.37 -10.36
N ILE A 151 5.46 -12.95 -11.17
CA ILE A 151 5.35 -14.41 -11.33
C ILE A 151 6.66 -14.99 -11.86
N LYS A 152 7.31 -14.34 -12.82
CA LYS A 152 8.63 -14.79 -13.34
C LYS A 152 9.68 -14.77 -12.23
N ARG A 153 9.71 -13.75 -11.38
CA ARG A 153 10.65 -13.64 -10.26
C ARG A 153 10.37 -14.68 -9.17
N LEU A 154 9.11 -14.89 -8.82
CA LEU A 154 8.73 -15.93 -7.85
C LEU A 154 9.08 -17.33 -8.34
N LYS A 155 8.84 -17.65 -9.62
CA LYS A 155 9.26 -18.92 -10.23
C LYS A 155 10.78 -19.10 -10.19
N SER A 156 11.55 -18.04 -10.44
CA SER A 156 13.01 -18.02 -10.35
C SER A 156 13.51 -18.31 -8.93
N LEU A 157 12.91 -17.69 -7.92
CA LEU A 157 13.25 -17.89 -6.51
C LEU A 157 12.89 -19.32 -6.04
N TYR A 158 11.73 -19.83 -6.44
CA TYR A 158 11.32 -21.19 -6.13
C TYR A 158 12.26 -22.24 -6.76
N PHE A 159 12.70 -22.00 -8.00
CA PHE A 159 13.67 -22.84 -8.69
C PHE A 159 15.06 -22.82 -8.03
N LEU A 160 15.49 -21.68 -7.50
CA LEU A 160 16.75 -21.56 -6.74
C LEU A 160 16.67 -22.28 -5.40
N GLN A 161 15.57 -22.16 -4.66
CA GLN A 161 15.37 -22.89 -3.40
C GLN A 161 15.31 -24.41 -3.60
N SER A 162 14.72 -24.89 -4.69
CA SER A 162 14.66 -26.32 -4.99
C SER A 162 16.03 -26.94 -5.37
N LYS A 163 17.02 -26.13 -5.74
CA LYS A 163 18.40 -26.57 -6.01
C LYS A 163 19.30 -26.56 -4.76
N VAL A 164 18.98 -25.77 -3.75
CA VAL A 164 19.76 -25.68 -2.49
C VAL A 164 19.39 -26.84 -1.54
N ASN A 165 18.22 -27.44 -1.70
CA ASN A 165 17.72 -28.55 -0.88
C ASN A 165 17.98 -29.93 -1.52
N LYS A 166 18.85 -30.05 -2.51
CA LYS A 166 19.41 -31.27 -3.06
C LYS A 166 20.92 -31.34 -2.81
#